data_714d6f20a51c9e67c01000f1649d067f
#
_entry.id   714d6f20a51c9e67c01000f1649d067f
#
_cell.length_a   1.000
_cell.length_b   1.000
_cell.length_c   1.000
_cell.angle_alpha   90.00
_cell.angle_beta   90.00
_cell.angle_gamma   90.00
#
_symmetry.space_group_name_H-M   'P 1'
#
loop_
_entity.id
_entity.type
_entity.pdbx_description
1 polymer ?
#
loop_
_entity_poly.entity_id
_entity_poly.type
_entity_poly.pdbx_seq_one_letter_code
_entity_poly.pdbx_strand_id
1 'polypeptide(L)'
;MRCPASLLKPVKCASKFARKSTRNALYHVELEYIHLYVDGYRATICATDSMKMIKISTDLPLYLEDGLHLYRLVGDELIEDFESCNSCQLGKQSFEKLIPESLAPEKLCGACGFDPAILGDTCAAIKTLGKDAQLWFQFNGTHATRFEVSGLPDGVSVVGCLMPLMKRQ
;
A
#
# COMPACT_ATOMS: atom_id res chain seq x y z
N MET A 1 13.67 4.71 -14.94
CA MET A 1 13.86 6.09 -14.41
C MET A 1 14.14 6.01 -12.91
N ARG A 2 15.01 6.85 -12.35
CA ARG A 2 15.25 6.86 -10.89
C ARG A 2 14.06 7.50 -10.19
N CYS A 3 13.58 6.86 -9.14
CA CYS A 3 12.52 7.41 -8.31
C CYS A 3 12.96 8.74 -7.68
N PRO A 4 12.10 9.77 -7.71
CA PRO A 4 12.38 11.02 -7.03
C PRO A 4 12.69 10.80 -5.54
N ALA A 5 13.68 11.52 -5.01
CA ALA A 5 14.12 11.38 -3.61
C ALA A 5 12.95 11.57 -2.61
N SER A 6 12.01 12.47 -2.92
CA SER A 6 10.81 12.73 -2.14
C SER A 6 9.86 11.52 -2.05
N LEU A 7 9.83 10.67 -3.07
CA LEU A 7 8.99 9.47 -3.11
C LEU A 7 9.71 8.20 -2.61
N LEU A 8 11.02 8.25 -2.39
CA LEU A 8 11.79 7.06 -2.07
C LEU A 8 11.29 6.32 -0.83
N LYS A 9 11.00 7.03 0.27
CA LYS A 9 10.46 6.43 1.50
C LYS A 9 9.05 5.87 1.30
N PRO A 10 8.07 6.62 0.77
CA PRO A 10 6.74 6.12 0.46
C PRO A 10 6.76 4.88 -0.45
N VAL A 11 7.56 4.88 -1.51
CA VAL A 11 7.65 3.76 -2.44
C VAL A 11 8.33 2.55 -1.80
N LYS A 12 9.40 2.73 -1.02
CA LYS A 12 10.01 1.64 -0.23
C LYS A 12 9.04 1.06 0.81
N CYS A 13 8.20 1.88 1.43
CA CYS A 13 7.13 1.41 2.30
C CYS A 13 6.14 0.55 1.49
N ALA A 14 5.61 1.07 0.40
CA ALA A 14 4.64 0.37 -0.45
C ALA A 14 5.19 -0.96 -1.01
N SER A 15 6.50 -1.05 -1.33
CA SER A 15 7.12 -2.27 -1.84
C SER A 15 7.01 -3.47 -0.89
N LYS A 16 6.84 -3.22 0.42
CA LYS A 16 6.63 -4.29 1.40
C LYS A 16 5.21 -4.85 1.37
N PHE A 17 4.30 -4.17 0.68
CA PHE A 17 2.92 -4.61 0.46
C PHE A 17 2.74 -5.24 -0.92
N ALA A 18 3.63 -5.03 -1.86
CA ALA A 18 3.62 -5.72 -3.14
C ALA A 18 3.99 -7.20 -2.96
N ARG A 19 3.43 -8.04 -3.83
CA ARG A 19 3.77 -9.47 -3.87
C ARG A 19 5.22 -9.66 -4.29
N LYS A 20 5.94 -10.52 -3.60
CA LYS A 20 7.28 -10.91 -4.07
C LYS A 20 7.12 -11.75 -5.34
N SER A 21 7.85 -11.38 -6.40
CA SER A 21 7.87 -12.16 -7.63
C SER A 21 8.32 -13.59 -7.35
N THR A 22 7.48 -14.55 -7.71
CA THR A 22 7.80 -15.97 -7.68
C THR A 22 7.79 -16.51 -9.09
N ARG A 23 8.77 -17.33 -9.47
CA ARG A 23 8.92 -17.88 -10.83
C ARG A 23 7.68 -18.59 -11.39
N ASN A 24 6.71 -18.93 -10.56
CA ASN A 24 5.50 -19.69 -10.90
C ASN A 24 4.21 -18.83 -10.85
N ALA A 25 4.28 -17.51 -10.70
CA ALA A 25 3.11 -16.66 -10.63
C ALA A 25 2.57 -16.35 -12.05
N LEU A 26 1.87 -17.30 -12.65
CA LEU A 26 1.17 -17.12 -13.94
C LEU A 26 -0.07 -16.22 -13.83
N TYR A 27 -0.51 -15.88 -12.62
CA TYR A 27 -1.74 -15.14 -12.36
C TYR A 27 -1.47 -13.93 -11.45
N HIS A 28 -2.01 -12.77 -11.85
CA HIS A 28 -1.95 -11.52 -11.09
C HIS A 28 -0.55 -10.89 -10.97
N VAL A 29 0.16 -10.79 -12.09
CA VAL A 29 1.45 -10.07 -12.18
C VAL A 29 1.33 -8.63 -11.63
N GLU A 30 0.16 -8.02 -11.76
CA GLU A 30 -0.16 -6.68 -11.28
C GLU A 30 0.08 -6.49 -9.76
N LEU A 31 0.00 -7.57 -8.96
CA LEU A 31 0.27 -7.54 -7.52
C LEU A 31 1.77 -7.42 -7.18
N GLU A 32 2.65 -7.63 -8.16
CA GLU A 32 4.10 -7.48 -7.98
C GLU A 32 4.56 -6.03 -8.12
N TYR A 33 3.67 -5.15 -8.58
CA TYR A 33 3.99 -3.75 -8.84
C TYR A 33 3.57 -2.82 -7.71
N ILE A 34 4.30 -1.74 -7.62
CA ILE A 34 3.91 -0.55 -6.90
C ILE A 34 3.25 0.37 -7.92
N HIS A 35 1.98 0.66 -7.73
CA HIS A 35 1.18 1.52 -8.60
C HIS A 35 1.30 2.96 -8.11
N LEU A 36 1.87 3.82 -8.92
CA LEU A 36 1.99 5.25 -8.66
C LEU A 36 1.08 6.01 -9.63
N TYR A 37 0.06 6.65 -9.11
CA TYR A 37 -0.83 7.54 -9.84
C TYR A 37 -0.43 8.98 -9.59
N VAL A 38 -0.10 9.70 -10.64
CA VAL A 38 0.29 11.13 -10.59
C VAL A 38 -0.84 11.97 -11.17
N ASP A 39 -1.21 13.03 -10.44
CA ASP A 39 -2.22 14.00 -10.85
C ASP A 39 -1.74 15.38 -10.38
N GLY A 40 -1.06 16.11 -11.26
CA GLY A 40 -0.39 17.37 -10.97
C GLY A 40 0.64 17.23 -9.85
N TYR A 41 0.37 17.88 -8.72
CA TYR A 41 1.25 17.83 -7.53
C TYR A 41 0.93 16.70 -6.55
N ARG A 42 -0.06 15.85 -6.88
CA ARG A 42 -0.48 14.77 -6.02
C ARG A 42 0.00 13.43 -6.55
N ALA A 43 0.57 12.64 -5.67
CA ALA A 43 0.87 11.24 -5.94
C ALA A 43 0.05 10.33 -5.03
N THR A 44 -0.49 9.27 -5.61
CA THR A 44 -1.12 8.18 -4.87
C THR A 44 -0.37 6.90 -5.17
N ILE A 45 0.23 6.31 -4.15
CA ILE A 45 1.02 5.08 -4.24
C ILE A 45 0.21 3.96 -3.63
N CYS A 46 -0.04 2.90 -4.41
CA CYS A 46 -0.78 1.72 -3.97
C CYS A 46 0.03 0.45 -4.18
N ALA A 47 -0.09 -0.50 -3.28
CA ALA A 47 0.47 -1.84 -3.42
C ALA A 47 -0.34 -2.85 -2.62
N THR A 48 -0.40 -4.10 -3.08
CA THR A 48 -1.07 -5.21 -2.40
C THR A 48 -0.46 -6.55 -2.77
N ASP A 49 -0.50 -7.51 -1.84
CA ASP A 49 -0.17 -8.92 -2.09
C ASP A 49 -1.40 -9.84 -1.94
N SER A 50 -2.60 -9.26 -1.93
CA SER A 50 -3.90 -9.87 -1.65
C SER A 50 -4.22 -10.11 -0.17
N MET A 51 -3.23 -10.11 0.73
CA MET A 51 -3.44 -10.29 2.19
C MET A 51 -3.33 -8.97 2.96
N LYS A 52 -2.58 -8.04 2.41
CA LYS A 52 -2.39 -6.69 2.94
C LYS A 52 -2.36 -5.70 1.80
N MET A 53 -2.79 -4.48 2.06
CA MET A 53 -2.82 -3.41 1.10
C MET A 53 -2.47 -2.08 1.77
N ILE A 54 -1.81 -1.21 1.02
CA ILE A 54 -1.51 0.16 1.43
C ILE A 54 -1.85 1.15 0.32
N LYS A 55 -2.33 2.32 0.73
CA LYS A 55 -2.49 3.52 -0.08
C LYS A 55 -1.78 4.66 0.64
N ILE A 56 -0.82 5.29 -0.01
CA ILE A 56 -0.09 6.45 0.46
C ILE A 56 -0.41 7.60 -0.48
N SER A 57 -0.95 8.69 0.04
CA SER A 57 -1.14 9.93 -0.72
C SER A 57 -0.14 10.98 -0.23
N THR A 58 0.42 11.73 -1.16
CA THR A 58 1.39 12.79 -0.87
C THR A 58 1.22 13.96 -1.83
N ASP A 59 1.34 15.16 -1.31
CA ASP A 59 1.25 16.43 -2.05
C ASP A 59 2.66 17.01 -2.34
N LEU A 60 3.62 16.15 -2.64
CA LEU A 60 4.99 16.56 -2.94
C LEU A 60 5.12 17.06 -4.39
N PRO A 61 5.97 18.08 -4.65
CA PRO A 61 6.27 18.50 -6.02
C PRO A 61 6.93 17.33 -6.77
N LEU A 62 6.27 16.90 -7.84
CA LEU A 62 6.69 15.78 -8.66
C LEU A 62 7.13 16.31 -10.03
N TYR A 63 8.27 15.83 -10.50
CA TYR A 63 8.72 16.00 -11.89
C TYR A 63 8.42 14.75 -12.71
N LEU A 64 7.23 14.15 -12.47
CA LEU A 64 6.72 13.00 -13.20
C LEU A 64 5.52 13.43 -14.04
N GLU A 65 5.35 12.79 -15.18
CA GLU A 65 4.17 12.97 -16.02
C GLU A 65 2.92 12.48 -15.30
N ASP A 66 1.78 13.12 -15.59
CA ASP A 66 0.50 12.67 -15.06
C ASP A 66 0.14 11.30 -15.61
N GLY A 67 -0.42 10.45 -14.76
CA GLY A 67 -0.85 9.12 -15.15
C GLY A 67 -0.44 8.01 -14.19
N LEU A 68 -0.52 6.78 -14.70
CA LEU A 68 -0.10 5.58 -13.98
C LEU A 68 1.35 5.23 -14.31
N HIS A 69 2.14 5.03 -13.27
CA HIS A 69 3.49 4.49 -13.36
C HIS A 69 3.56 3.20 -12.54
N LEU A 70 4.12 2.15 -13.12
CA LEU A 70 4.32 0.87 -12.44
C LEU A 70 5.80 0.68 -12.11
N TYR A 71 6.10 0.44 -10.85
CA TYR A 71 7.46 0.20 -10.38
C TYR A 71 7.61 -1.16 -9.74
N ARG A 72 8.78 -1.78 -9.97
CA ARG A 72 9.29 -2.90 -9.18
C ARG A 72 10.51 -2.48 -8.40
N LEU A 73 10.62 -2.95 -7.16
CA LEU A 73 11.84 -2.81 -6.38
C LEU A 73 12.75 -4.02 -6.64
N VAL A 74 13.91 -3.79 -7.27
CA VAL A 74 14.93 -4.81 -7.53
C VAL A 74 16.18 -4.41 -6.76
N GLY A 75 16.47 -5.11 -5.68
CA GLY A 75 17.45 -4.65 -4.70
C GLY A 75 17.02 -3.33 -4.06
N ASP A 76 17.81 -2.30 -4.23
CA ASP A 76 17.49 -0.92 -3.78
C ASP A 76 17.01 0.00 -4.92
N GLU A 77 16.93 -0.51 -6.13
CA GLU A 77 16.54 0.27 -7.30
C GLU A 77 15.07 0.06 -7.66
N LEU A 78 14.39 1.16 -8.00
CA LEU A 78 13.04 1.15 -8.54
C LEU A 78 13.12 1.17 -10.06
N ILE A 79 12.63 0.09 -10.65
CA ILE A 79 12.58 -0.07 -12.10
C ILE A 79 11.15 0.15 -12.56
N GLU A 80 10.96 1.13 -13.44
CA GLU A 80 9.68 1.41 -14.07
C GLU A 80 9.44 0.42 -15.23
N ASP A 81 8.23 -0.11 -15.31
CA ASP A 81 7.78 -1.04 -16.34
C ASP A 81 6.71 -0.38 -17.22
N PHE A 82 7.14 0.26 -18.29
CA PHE A 82 6.26 0.96 -19.24
C PHE A 82 5.33 0.03 -20.04
N GLU A 83 5.75 -1.20 -20.32
CA GLU A 83 4.94 -2.13 -21.09
C GLU A 83 3.74 -2.61 -20.29
N SER A 84 3.95 -2.90 -19.02
CA SER A 84 2.89 -3.33 -18.10
C SER A 84 1.88 -2.23 -17.77
N CYS A 85 2.25 -0.94 -17.85
CA CYS A 85 1.32 0.17 -17.62
C CYS A 85 0.12 0.13 -18.57
N ASN A 86 0.35 -0.18 -19.85
CA ASN A 86 -0.70 -0.21 -20.88
C ASN A 86 -1.68 -1.38 -20.72
N SER A 87 -1.28 -2.45 -20.05
CA SER A 87 -2.09 -3.66 -19.84
C SER A 87 -2.67 -3.78 -18.43
N CYS A 88 -2.31 -2.87 -17.53
CA CYS A 88 -2.74 -2.94 -16.14
C CYS A 88 -4.25 -2.68 -15.99
N GLN A 89 -4.96 -3.67 -15.45
CA GLN A 89 -6.40 -3.57 -15.18
C GLN A 89 -6.72 -3.00 -13.80
N LEU A 90 -5.73 -2.93 -12.89
CA LEU A 90 -5.92 -2.36 -11.56
C LEU A 90 -5.83 -0.84 -11.61
N GLY A 91 -6.97 -0.18 -11.75
CA GLY A 91 -7.07 1.27 -11.63
C GLY A 91 -7.05 1.75 -10.17
N LYS A 92 -6.78 3.04 -9.95
CA LYS A 92 -6.83 3.70 -8.63
C LYS A 92 -8.11 3.38 -7.86
N GLN A 93 -9.26 3.39 -8.54
CA GLN A 93 -10.57 3.09 -7.95
C GLN A 93 -10.68 1.64 -7.45
N SER A 94 -9.95 0.69 -8.06
CA SER A 94 -9.94 -0.69 -7.60
C SER A 94 -9.29 -0.80 -6.23
N PHE A 95 -8.19 -0.10 -6.00
CA PHE A 95 -7.56 -0.03 -4.69
C PHE A 95 -8.43 0.66 -3.65
N GLU A 96 -9.13 1.73 -4.02
CA GLU A 96 -10.04 2.44 -3.12
C GLU A 96 -11.19 1.57 -2.63
N LYS A 97 -11.72 0.70 -3.49
CA LYS A 97 -12.79 -0.25 -3.13
C LYS A 97 -12.32 -1.38 -2.22
N LEU A 98 -11.04 -1.72 -2.23
CA LEU A 98 -10.47 -2.77 -1.38
C LEU A 98 -10.26 -2.32 0.06
N ILE A 99 -10.07 -1.02 0.30
CA ILE A 99 -9.90 -0.48 1.65
C ILE A 99 -11.29 -0.26 2.25
N PRO A 100 -11.63 -0.91 3.38
CA PRO A 100 -12.90 -0.67 4.04
C PRO A 100 -13.09 0.80 4.39
N GLU A 101 -14.33 1.26 4.36
CA GLU A 101 -14.68 2.60 4.85
C GLU A 101 -14.30 2.75 6.32
N SER A 102 -14.01 4.00 6.73
CA SER A 102 -13.78 4.28 8.15
C SER A 102 -15.06 4.00 8.94
N LEU A 103 -14.93 3.26 10.02
CA LEU A 103 -16.05 2.92 10.87
C LEU A 103 -16.25 3.97 11.95
N ALA A 104 -17.50 4.31 12.22
CA ALA A 104 -17.84 5.08 13.41
C ALA A 104 -17.49 4.28 14.67
N PRO A 105 -17.05 4.94 15.76
CA PRO A 105 -16.58 4.27 16.97
C PRO A 105 -17.54 3.21 17.54
N GLU A 106 -18.85 3.45 17.43
CA GLU A 106 -19.90 2.53 17.88
C GLU A 106 -20.00 1.25 17.04
N LYS A 107 -19.40 1.22 15.85
CA LYS A 107 -19.35 0.05 14.95
C LYS A 107 -18.06 -0.74 15.07
N LEU A 108 -17.09 -0.24 15.87
CA LEU A 108 -15.88 -0.97 16.14
C LEU A 108 -16.20 -2.12 17.09
N CYS A 109 -15.94 -3.34 16.66
CA CYS A 109 -16.30 -4.52 17.47
C CYS A 109 -15.34 -5.69 17.24
N GLY A 110 -15.27 -6.55 18.25
CA GLY A 110 -14.74 -7.88 18.18
C GLY A 110 -13.24 -8.02 18.37
N ALA A 111 -12.80 -9.27 18.49
CA ALA A 111 -11.42 -9.69 18.49
C ALA A 111 -11.07 -10.20 17.08
N CYS A 112 -9.88 -9.85 16.63
CA CYS A 112 -9.38 -10.21 15.31
C CYS A 112 -7.96 -10.77 15.47
N GLY A 113 -7.67 -11.88 14.81
CA GLY A 113 -6.34 -12.46 14.78
C GLY A 113 -5.64 -12.10 13.47
N PHE A 114 -4.34 -11.85 13.53
CA PHE A 114 -3.50 -11.64 12.36
C PHE A 114 -2.34 -12.64 12.34
N ASP A 115 -1.85 -12.94 11.16
CA ASP A 115 -0.55 -13.59 11.03
C ASP A 115 0.53 -12.67 11.58
N PRO A 116 1.33 -13.12 12.59
CA PRO A 116 2.38 -12.30 13.17
C PRO A 116 3.41 -11.80 12.15
N ALA A 117 3.69 -12.57 11.09
CA ALA A 117 4.60 -12.16 10.03
C ALA A 117 4.02 -11.00 9.22
N ILE A 118 2.74 -11.09 8.81
CA ILE A 118 2.06 -10.02 8.08
C ILE A 118 2.00 -8.74 8.93
N LEU A 119 1.65 -8.87 10.20
CA LEU A 119 1.60 -7.73 11.12
C LEU A 119 2.99 -7.12 11.34
N GLY A 120 4.00 -7.96 11.56
CA GLY A 120 5.38 -7.53 11.73
C GLY A 120 5.94 -6.80 10.51
N ASP A 121 5.73 -7.35 9.32
CA ASP A 121 6.11 -6.73 8.05
C ASP A 121 5.43 -5.38 7.85
N THR A 122 4.12 -5.29 8.19
CA THR A 122 3.36 -4.04 8.11
C THR A 122 3.94 -3.00 9.05
N CYS A 123 4.18 -3.34 10.30
CA CYS A 123 4.79 -2.43 11.29
C CYS A 123 6.18 -1.97 10.85
N ALA A 124 7.01 -2.89 10.34
CA ALA A 124 8.34 -2.58 9.83
C ALA A 124 8.29 -1.64 8.61
N ALA A 125 7.34 -1.87 7.70
CA ALA A 125 7.13 -1.01 6.55
C ALA A 125 6.74 0.42 6.96
N ILE A 126 5.76 0.56 7.85
CA ILE A 126 5.27 1.86 8.33
C ILE A 126 6.38 2.66 9.03
N LYS A 127 7.24 2.01 9.82
CA LYS A 127 8.39 2.67 10.45
C LYS A 127 9.36 3.33 9.47
N THR A 128 9.40 2.89 8.21
CA THR A 128 10.26 3.52 7.17
C THR A 128 9.77 4.91 6.78
N LEU A 129 8.50 5.22 7.00
CA LEU A 129 7.91 6.54 6.69
C LEU A 129 8.34 7.62 7.68
N GLY A 130 8.49 7.27 8.96
CA GLY A 130 8.90 8.20 9.99
C GLY A 130 9.07 7.51 11.36
N LYS A 131 9.98 8.08 12.18
CA LYS A 131 10.23 7.54 13.54
C LYS A 131 9.01 7.65 14.47
N ASP A 132 8.17 8.66 14.24
CA ASP A 132 6.98 8.98 15.04
C ASP A 132 5.69 8.39 14.44
N ALA A 133 5.81 7.60 13.36
CA ALA A 133 4.67 6.96 12.71
C ALA A 133 3.98 5.98 13.65
N GLN A 134 2.67 6.17 13.83
CA GLN A 134 1.80 5.35 14.69
C GLN A 134 0.73 4.69 13.84
N LEU A 135 0.48 3.41 14.10
CA LEU A 135 -0.45 2.58 13.36
C LEU A 135 -1.73 2.37 14.18
N TRP A 136 -2.85 2.78 13.61
CA TRP A 136 -4.17 2.68 14.23
C TRP A 136 -5.04 1.71 13.46
N PHE A 137 -5.63 0.72 14.14
CA PHE A 137 -6.50 -0.28 13.53
C PHE A 137 -7.97 -0.04 13.86
N GLN A 138 -8.82 -0.25 12.86
CA GLN A 138 -10.28 -0.26 12.99
C GLN A 138 -10.78 -1.68 12.72
N PHE A 139 -11.14 -2.39 13.78
CA PHE A 139 -11.58 -3.78 13.70
C PHE A 139 -13.06 -3.88 13.33
N ASN A 140 -13.37 -4.72 12.36
CA ASN A 140 -14.73 -5.01 11.90
C ASN A 140 -14.95 -6.53 11.82
N GLY A 141 -14.81 -7.23 12.93
CA GLY A 141 -15.03 -8.68 13.01
C GLY A 141 -14.12 -9.47 12.07
N THR A 142 -14.72 -10.25 11.16
CA THR A 142 -14.01 -11.13 10.23
C THR A 142 -13.64 -10.48 8.90
N HIS A 143 -14.01 -9.21 8.69
CA HIS A 143 -13.73 -8.48 7.46
C HIS A 143 -12.32 -7.92 7.46
N ALA A 144 -11.86 -7.45 6.29
CA ALA A 144 -10.59 -6.77 6.19
C ALA A 144 -10.51 -5.61 7.20
N THR A 145 -9.45 -5.60 7.98
CA THR A 145 -9.24 -4.59 9.02
C THR A 145 -8.55 -3.39 8.43
N ARG A 146 -9.22 -2.24 8.48
CA ARG A 146 -8.65 -0.96 8.06
C ARG A 146 -7.57 -0.52 9.04
N PHE A 147 -6.49 0.07 8.54
CA PHE A 147 -5.54 0.81 9.35
C PHE A 147 -5.28 2.21 8.78
N GLU A 148 -4.89 3.11 9.66
CA GLU A 148 -4.47 4.46 9.35
C GLU A 148 -3.13 4.74 10.05
N VAL A 149 -2.36 5.67 9.52
CA VAL A 149 -1.07 6.05 10.10
C VAL A 149 -1.09 7.53 10.46
N SER A 150 -0.74 7.85 11.70
CA SER A 150 -0.49 9.20 12.19
C SER A 150 0.99 9.45 12.45
N GLY A 151 1.37 10.68 12.79
CA GLY A 151 2.77 11.04 13.05
C GLY A 151 3.61 11.10 11.77
N LEU A 152 2.96 11.34 10.61
CA LEU A 152 3.62 11.51 9.32
C LEU A 152 3.92 12.98 9.03
N PRO A 153 4.86 13.27 8.12
CA PRO A 153 5.08 14.63 7.61
C PRO A 153 3.81 15.23 6.99
N ASP A 154 3.73 16.56 7.00
CA ASP A 154 2.63 17.30 6.35
C ASP A 154 2.49 16.90 4.87
N GLY A 155 1.25 16.83 4.40
CA GLY A 155 0.91 16.42 3.04
C GLY A 155 1.03 14.92 2.76
N VAL A 156 1.40 14.09 3.75
CA VAL A 156 1.47 12.63 3.62
C VAL A 156 0.35 11.98 4.43
N SER A 157 -0.48 11.19 3.77
CA SER A 157 -1.50 10.36 4.41
C SER A 157 -1.36 8.90 4.01
N VAL A 158 -1.61 8.00 4.95
CA VAL A 158 -1.49 6.57 4.74
C VAL A 158 -2.70 5.85 5.31
N VAL A 159 -3.31 5.04 4.48
CA VAL A 159 -4.39 4.13 4.86
C VAL A 159 -4.16 2.78 4.20
N GLY A 160 -4.62 1.72 4.81
CA GLY A 160 -4.54 0.39 4.22
C GLY A 160 -5.46 -0.60 4.91
N CYS A 161 -5.34 -1.86 4.55
CA CYS A 161 -6.04 -2.93 5.22
C CYS A 161 -5.21 -4.20 5.32
N LEU A 162 -5.55 -5.01 6.33
CA LEU A 162 -5.02 -6.34 6.54
C LEU A 162 -6.18 -7.34 6.55
N MET A 163 -5.97 -8.50 5.92
CA MET A 163 -6.90 -9.62 6.02
C MET A 163 -6.69 -10.33 7.36
N PRO A 164 -7.73 -10.49 8.19
CA PRO A 164 -7.63 -11.22 9.44
C PRO A 164 -7.52 -12.72 9.18
N LEU A 165 -6.94 -13.44 10.12
CA LEU A 165 -6.99 -14.89 10.14
C LEU A 165 -8.40 -15.36 10.47
N MET A 166 -8.96 -16.20 9.62
CA MET A 166 -10.17 -16.94 9.94
C MET A 166 -9.83 -18.00 10.99
N LYS A 167 -10.44 -17.90 12.17
CA LYS A 167 -10.32 -18.96 13.17
C LYS A 167 -10.91 -20.25 12.57
N ARG A 168 -10.09 -21.26 12.35
CA ARG A 168 -10.60 -22.59 11.97
C ARG A 168 -11.41 -23.10 13.16
N GLN A 169 -12.68 -23.36 12.91
CA GLN A 169 -13.58 -24.05 13.85
C GLN A 169 -13.18 -25.52 13.93
#